data_cb513be47a3b3dae6362ec1385bc06ac
#
_entry.id   cb513be47a3b3dae6362ec1385bc06ac
#
_cell.length_a   1.000
_cell.length_b   1.000
_cell.length_c   1.000
_cell.angle_alpha   90.00
_cell.angle_beta   90.00
_cell.angle_gamma   90.00
#
_symmetry.space_group_name_H-M   'P 1'
#
loop_
_entity.id
_entity.type
_entity.pdbx_description
1 polymer ?
#
loop_
_entity_poly.entity_id
_entity_poly.type
_entity_poly.pdbx_seq_one_letter_code
_entity_poly.pdbx_strand_id
1 'polypeptide(L)'
;TNVNITKKIIPEVTRHAPDATYIIVSNPVDILTYVFNKVSGLPESKIIGSGTILDTARLRSRLSEYYSISQQNVHAYVFGEHGDSSFVPWSLANISNIPIDDYQDSISNRQGLYPPLDHAEIETYIRKSGGRIIERKGATFYAVAISVCHICKCLFSGIDTTMTVSSMMHGEYGIDDVCLST
;
A
#
# COMPACT_ATOMS: atom_id res chain seq x y z
N THR A 1 23.23 -4.54 7.10
CA THR A 1 21.85 -4.04 7.00
C THR A 1 21.25 -4.37 5.62
N ASN A 2 19.93 -4.43 5.50
CA ASN A 2 19.24 -4.72 4.23
C ASN A 2 19.67 -3.74 3.12
N VAL A 3 19.86 -2.46 3.43
CA VAL A 3 20.37 -1.44 2.50
C VAL A 3 21.72 -1.86 1.87
N ASN A 4 22.65 -2.35 2.66
CA ASN A 4 23.97 -2.76 2.16
C ASN A 4 23.88 -4.01 1.28
N ILE A 5 22.97 -4.92 1.58
CA ILE A 5 22.71 -6.11 0.75
C ILE A 5 22.11 -5.65 -0.59
N THR A 6 21.08 -4.80 -0.54
CA THR A 6 20.42 -4.27 -1.73
C THR A 6 21.39 -3.53 -2.64
N LYS A 7 22.24 -2.64 -2.08
CA LYS A 7 23.29 -1.94 -2.87
C LYS A 7 24.24 -2.87 -3.60
N LYS A 8 24.51 -4.07 -3.07
CA LYS A 8 25.37 -5.06 -3.73
C LYS A 8 24.63 -5.83 -4.84
N ILE A 9 23.32 -6.06 -4.66
CA ILE A 9 22.50 -6.83 -5.60
C ILE A 9 22.13 -5.98 -6.82
N ILE A 10 21.83 -4.69 -6.65
CA ILE A 10 21.32 -3.81 -7.71
C ILE A 10 22.19 -3.86 -8.98
N PRO A 11 23.54 -3.62 -8.93
CA PRO A 11 24.35 -3.63 -10.14
C PRO A 11 24.32 -4.96 -10.90
N GLU A 12 24.23 -6.08 -10.16
CA GLU A 12 24.18 -7.40 -10.77
C GLU A 12 22.87 -7.67 -11.49
N VAL A 13 21.74 -7.40 -10.83
CA VAL A 13 20.43 -7.67 -11.44
C VAL A 13 20.16 -6.72 -12.62
N THR A 14 20.53 -5.45 -12.51
CA THR A 14 20.32 -4.47 -13.58
C THR A 14 21.21 -4.72 -14.78
N ARG A 15 22.42 -5.25 -14.59
CA ARG A 15 23.31 -5.67 -15.68
C ARG A 15 22.70 -6.84 -16.48
N HIS A 16 22.02 -7.78 -15.81
CA HIS A 16 21.45 -8.96 -16.45
C HIS A 16 20.07 -8.71 -17.05
N ALA A 17 19.30 -7.76 -16.52
CA ALA A 17 17.94 -7.46 -16.95
C ALA A 17 17.70 -5.93 -17.05
N PRO A 18 18.43 -5.21 -17.94
CA PRO A 18 18.36 -3.74 -18.00
C PRO A 18 17.00 -3.21 -18.44
N ASP A 19 16.22 -4.02 -19.12
CA ASP A 19 14.89 -3.63 -19.62
C ASP A 19 13.72 -4.04 -18.71
N ALA A 20 14.00 -4.76 -17.62
CA ALA A 20 12.97 -5.21 -16.70
C ALA A 20 12.36 -4.06 -15.89
N THR A 21 11.11 -4.25 -15.49
CA THR A 21 10.49 -3.49 -14.40
C THR A 21 10.79 -4.20 -13.07
N TYR A 22 11.25 -3.44 -12.09
CA TYR A 22 11.66 -3.96 -10.79
C TYR A 22 10.60 -3.66 -9.74
N ILE A 23 10.11 -4.69 -9.08
CA ILE A 23 9.17 -4.56 -7.96
C ILE A 23 9.92 -4.84 -6.66
N ILE A 24 10.08 -3.82 -5.83
CA ILE A 24 10.74 -3.91 -4.53
C ILE A 24 9.72 -4.32 -3.48
N VAL A 25 10.00 -5.42 -2.75
CA VAL A 25 9.06 -6.00 -1.77
C VAL A 25 9.67 -6.11 -0.38
N SER A 26 11.00 -6.18 -0.29
CA SER A 26 11.72 -6.31 0.98
C SER A 26 11.61 -5.06 1.84
N ASN A 27 11.50 -5.25 3.15
CA ASN A 27 11.46 -4.14 4.11
C ASN A 27 12.87 -3.69 4.58
N PRO A 28 13.02 -2.38 4.85
CA PRO A 28 12.02 -1.29 4.73
C PRO A 28 11.80 -0.88 3.27
N VAL A 29 10.59 -1.12 2.74
CA VAL A 29 10.33 -1.09 1.29
C VAL A 29 10.56 0.28 0.66
N ASP A 30 10.13 1.36 1.29
CA ASP A 30 10.26 2.72 0.75
C ASP A 30 11.74 3.13 0.66
N ILE A 31 12.51 2.84 1.71
CA ILE A 31 13.96 3.07 1.75
C ILE A 31 14.68 2.23 0.68
N LEU A 32 14.31 0.96 0.54
CA LEU A 32 14.95 0.09 -0.46
C LEU A 32 14.57 0.48 -1.88
N THR A 33 13.35 0.96 -2.11
CA THR A 33 12.91 1.53 -3.38
C THR A 33 13.70 2.80 -3.70
N TYR A 34 13.88 3.69 -2.75
CA TYR A 34 14.72 4.88 -2.88
C TYR A 34 16.17 4.50 -3.23
N VAL A 35 16.77 3.57 -2.49
CA VAL A 35 18.14 3.09 -2.77
C VAL A 35 18.25 2.50 -4.16
N PHE A 36 17.23 1.75 -4.61
CA PHE A 36 17.19 1.18 -5.95
C PHE A 36 17.18 2.29 -7.02
N ASN A 37 16.33 3.31 -6.86
CA ASN A 37 16.30 4.49 -7.74
C ASN A 37 17.67 5.18 -7.83
N LYS A 38 18.31 5.43 -6.70
CA LYS A 38 19.59 6.16 -6.66
C LYS A 38 20.78 5.37 -7.19
N VAL A 39 20.76 4.04 -7.16
CA VAL A 39 21.93 3.19 -7.45
C VAL A 39 21.83 2.47 -8.79
N SER A 40 20.62 2.20 -9.28
CA SER A 40 20.43 1.35 -10.47
C SER A 40 20.82 2.00 -11.79
N GLY A 41 20.72 3.33 -11.88
CA GLY A 41 20.86 4.06 -13.14
C GLY A 41 19.70 3.84 -14.13
N LEU A 42 18.64 3.16 -13.71
CA LEU A 42 17.45 2.92 -14.53
C LEU A 42 16.47 4.11 -14.42
N PRO A 43 15.59 4.27 -15.41
CA PRO A 43 14.48 5.22 -15.30
C PRO A 43 13.58 4.86 -14.11
N GLU A 44 13.12 5.85 -13.36
CA GLU A 44 12.24 5.69 -12.20
C GLU A 44 10.93 4.96 -12.54
N SER A 45 10.42 5.14 -13.75
CA SER A 45 9.23 4.44 -14.27
C SER A 45 9.37 2.92 -14.31
N LYS A 46 10.59 2.39 -14.20
CA LYS A 46 10.87 0.95 -14.13
C LYS A 46 11.03 0.43 -12.71
N ILE A 47 10.87 1.27 -11.68
CA ILE A 47 11.14 0.92 -10.28
C ILE A 47 9.90 1.21 -9.44
N ILE A 48 9.33 0.18 -8.87
CA ILE A 48 8.09 0.23 -8.09
C ILE A 48 8.33 -0.46 -6.75
N GLY A 49 8.08 0.21 -5.64
CA GLY A 49 7.99 -0.44 -4.33
C GLY A 49 6.58 -0.94 -4.07
N SER A 50 6.41 -2.08 -3.42
CA SER A 50 5.06 -2.58 -3.08
C SER A 50 4.30 -1.61 -2.16
N GLY A 51 4.99 -0.74 -1.43
CA GLY A 51 4.41 0.34 -0.65
C GLY A 51 3.27 -0.10 0.25
N THR A 52 2.20 0.67 0.27
CA THR A 52 1.02 0.45 1.11
C THR A 52 -0.12 -0.31 0.40
N ILE A 53 0.14 -0.97 -0.72
CA ILE A 53 -0.91 -1.72 -1.45
C ILE A 53 -1.56 -2.80 -0.58
N LEU A 54 -0.78 -3.51 0.24
CA LEU A 54 -1.30 -4.52 1.16
C LEU A 54 -2.05 -3.88 2.33
N ASP A 55 -1.59 -2.76 2.85
CA ASP A 55 -2.28 -2.03 3.91
C ASP A 55 -3.62 -1.49 3.41
N THR A 56 -3.67 -1.00 2.17
CA THR A 56 -4.90 -0.62 1.48
C THR A 56 -5.88 -1.80 1.34
N ALA A 57 -5.38 -2.97 0.97
CA ALA A 57 -6.21 -4.17 0.90
C ALA A 57 -6.78 -4.57 2.27
N ARG A 58 -5.98 -4.47 3.33
CA ARG A 58 -6.41 -4.72 4.72
C ARG A 58 -7.46 -3.71 5.18
N LEU A 59 -7.25 -2.43 4.86
CA LEU A 59 -8.22 -1.36 5.17
C LEU A 59 -9.57 -1.66 4.52
N ARG A 60 -9.58 -1.94 3.22
CA ARG A 60 -10.82 -2.28 2.49
C ARG A 60 -11.49 -3.53 3.03
N SER A 61 -10.72 -4.55 3.40
CA SER A 61 -11.25 -5.76 4.04
C SER A 61 -11.88 -5.43 5.38
N ARG A 62 -11.23 -4.63 6.22
CA ARG A 62 -11.75 -4.26 7.54
C ARG A 62 -13.05 -3.45 7.44
N LEU A 63 -13.10 -2.48 6.52
CA LEU A 63 -14.30 -1.69 6.28
C LEU A 63 -15.45 -2.54 5.68
N SER A 64 -15.11 -3.44 4.78
CA SER A 64 -16.05 -4.41 4.19
C SER A 64 -16.68 -5.30 5.27
N GLU A 65 -15.89 -5.82 6.19
CA GLU A 65 -16.36 -6.60 7.33
C GLU A 65 -17.26 -5.76 8.26
N TYR A 66 -16.82 -4.52 8.58
CA TYR A 66 -17.55 -3.61 9.46
C TYR A 66 -18.95 -3.29 8.93
N TYR A 67 -19.06 -2.98 7.63
CA TYR A 67 -20.34 -2.64 7.00
C TYR A 67 -21.07 -3.84 6.37
N SER A 68 -20.52 -5.06 6.46
CA SER A 68 -21.08 -6.28 5.85
C SER A 68 -21.40 -6.11 4.35
N ILE A 69 -20.47 -5.50 3.60
CA ILE A 69 -20.58 -5.22 2.17
C ILE A 69 -19.42 -5.81 1.38
N SER A 70 -19.56 -5.87 0.06
CA SER A 70 -18.43 -6.28 -0.80
C SER A 70 -17.28 -5.30 -0.72
N GLN A 71 -16.08 -5.84 -0.60
CA GLN A 71 -14.82 -5.08 -0.64
C GLN A 71 -14.65 -4.25 -1.93
N GLN A 72 -15.30 -4.67 -3.02
CA GLN A 72 -15.28 -3.96 -4.30
C GLN A 72 -16.00 -2.61 -4.25
N ASN A 73 -16.91 -2.42 -3.30
CA ASN A 73 -17.64 -1.18 -3.11
C ASN A 73 -16.92 -0.19 -2.19
N VAL A 74 -15.81 -0.60 -1.58
CA VAL A 74 -15.03 0.23 -0.65
C VAL A 74 -13.88 0.88 -1.40
N HIS A 75 -13.90 2.20 -1.46
CA HIS A 75 -12.86 3.03 -2.05
C HIS A 75 -12.15 3.79 -0.93
N ALA A 76 -11.13 3.16 -0.37
CA ALA A 76 -10.29 3.71 0.68
C ALA A 76 -8.85 3.27 0.45
N TYR A 77 -7.90 4.09 0.87
CA TYR A 77 -6.48 3.92 0.57
C TYR A 77 -5.64 4.20 1.82
N VAL A 78 -4.47 3.59 1.88
CA VAL A 78 -3.44 3.91 2.88
C VAL A 78 -2.29 4.60 2.14
N PHE A 79 -1.91 5.78 2.58
CA PHE A 79 -0.85 6.59 1.99
C PHE A 79 0.36 6.72 2.92
N GLY A 80 1.45 7.24 2.36
CA GLY A 80 2.68 7.52 3.08
C GLY A 80 3.67 6.36 3.09
N GLU A 81 4.43 6.24 4.14
CA GLU A 81 5.39 5.17 4.37
C GLU A 81 4.67 3.85 4.68
N HIS A 82 5.18 2.73 4.18
CA HIS A 82 4.78 1.42 4.69
C HIS A 82 5.38 1.19 6.09
N GLY A 83 4.75 1.75 7.11
CA GLY A 83 5.23 1.75 8.49
C GLY A 83 4.30 2.52 9.44
N ASP A 84 4.87 2.98 10.55
CA ASP A 84 4.11 3.63 11.63
C ASP A 84 3.57 5.01 11.25
N SER A 85 4.15 5.68 10.25
CA SER A 85 3.72 6.99 9.75
C SER A 85 2.67 6.92 8.63
N SER A 86 2.25 5.71 8.22
CA SER A 86 1.15 5.55 7.26
C SER A 86 -0.15 6.13 7.80
N PHE A 87 -1.00 6.63 6.90
CA PHE A 87 -2.28 7.21 7.27
C PHE A 87 -3.36 6.92 6.23
N VAL A 88 -4.61 7.07 6.63
CA VAL A 88 -5.77 6.97 5.74
C VAL A 88 -6.29 8.38 5.46
N PRO A 89 -6.34 8.83 4.19
CA PRO A 89 -7.01 10.08 3.85
C PRO A 89 -8.53 9.88 3.91
N TRP A 90 -9.10 9.93 5.11
CA TRP A 90 -10.52 9.64 5.36
C TRP A 90 -11.47 10.50 4.56
N SER A 91 -11.10 11.75 4.27
CA SER A 91 -11.88 12.65 3.40
C SER A 91 -12.08 12.12 1.97
N LEU A 92 -11.25 11.19 1.52
CA LEU A 92 -11.34 10.52 0.23
C LEU A 92 -12.00 9.14 0.33
N ALA A 93 -12.16 8.61 1.54
CA ALA A 93 -12.75 7.29 1.75
C ALA A 93 -14.25 7.32 1.47
N ASN A 94 -14.73 6.39 0.66
CA ASN A 94 -16.14 6.30 0.30
C ASN A 94 -16.58 4.86 0.05
N ILE A 95 -17.89 4.64 0.12
CA ILE A 95 -18.56 3.40 -0.22
C ILE A 95 -19.55 3.71 -1.32
N SER A 96 -19.33 3.17 -2.50
CA SER A 96 -20.20 3.41 -3.67
C SER A 96 -20.45 4.91 -3.92
N ASN A 97 -19.42 5.75 -3.83
CA ASN A 97 -19.42 7.21 -3.98
C ASN A 97 -20.11 8.00 -2.85
N ILE A 98 -20.51 7.35 -1.76
CA ILE A 98 -21.00 8.03 -0.56
C ILE A 98 -19.80 8.18 0.40
N PRO A 99 -19.44 9.38 0.85
CA PRO A 99 -18.38 9.57 1.84
C PRO A 99 -18.59 8.64 3.05
N ILE A 100 -17.52 8.11 3.61
CA ILE A 100 -17.64 7.04 4.60
C ILE A 100 -18.38 7.49 5.86
N ASP A 101 -18.20 8.74 6.27
CA ASP A 101 -18.88 9.31 7.44
C ASP A 101 -20.39 9.48 7.18
N ASP A 102 -20.77 9.94 5.97
CA ASP A 102 -22.17 10.05 5.54
C ASP A 102 -22.81 8.68 5.33
N TYR A 103 -22.03 7.69 4.89
CA TYR A 103 -22.51 6.33 4.69
C TYR A 103 -22.96 5.69 5.98
N GLN A 104 -22.24 5.94 7.06
CA GLN A 104 -22.62 5.50 8.39
C GLN A 104 -23.97 6.06 8.80
N ASP A 105 -24.19 7.36 8.63
CA ASP A 105 -25.47 8.01 8.97
C ASP A 105 -26.62 7.52 8.09
N SER A 106 -26.37 7.30 6.81
CA SER A 106 -27.35 6.78 5.85
C SER A 106 -27.80 5.35 6.17
N ILE A 107 -26.91 4.54 6.74
CA ILE A 107 -27.18 3.15 7.12
C ILE A 107 -27.65 3.05 8.57
N SER A 108 -27.20 3.89 9.48
CA SER A 108 -27.57 3.89 10.88
C SER A 108 -29.05 4.21 11.08
N ASN A 109 -29.70 4.89 10.12
CA ASN A 109 -31.16 4.93 10.01
C ASN A 109 -31.81 3.54 9.86
N ARG A 110 -31.01 2.52 9.58
CA ARG A 110 -31.35 1.12 9.62
C ARG A 110 -30.97 0.46 10.95
N GLN A 111 -31.22 1.11 12.13
CA GLN A 111 -31.31 0.39 13.41
C GLN A 111 -30.10 0.45 14.37
N GLY A 112 -29.18 1.37 14.27
CA GLY A 112 -28.08 1.44 15.26
C GLY A 112 -27.23 0.16 15.31
N LEU A 113 -27.14 -0.56 14.18
CA LEU A 113 -26.45 -1.84 14.07
C LEU A 113 -24.94 -1.73 14.11
N TYR A 114 -24.42 -0.54 13.83
CA TYR A 114 -22.98 -0.32 13.82
C TYR A 114 -22.62 0.80 14.81
N PRO A 115 -21.66 0.55 15.72
CA PRO A 115 -21.10 1.62 16.53
C PRO A 115 -20.43 2.67 15.62
N PRO A 116 -20.20 3.92 16.07
CA PRO A 116 -19.45 4.90 15.30
C PRO A 116 -18.09 4.36 14.86
N LEU A 117 -17.70 4.62 13.59
CA LEU A 117 -16.42 4.19 13.06
C LEU A 117 -15.29 4.95 13.76
N ASP A 118 -14.43 4.23 14.47
CA ASP A 118 -13.22 4.81 15.07
C ASP A 118 -12.07 4.73 14.06
N HIS A 119 -11.81 5.85 13.38
CA HIS A 119 -10.74 6.00 12.40
C HIS A 119 -9.37 5.64 12.98
N ALA A 120 -9.08 6.08 14.22
CA ALA A 120 -7.78 5.85 14.86
C ALA A 120 -7.59 4.37 15.25
N GLU A 121 -8.66 3.69 15.67
CA GLU A 121 -8.64 2.26 15.93
C GLU A 121 -8.34 1.48 14.64
N ILE A 122 -9.01 1.82 13.54
CA ILE A 122 -8.80 1.16 12.24
C ILE A 122 -7.37 1.36 11.75
N GLU A 123 -6.84 2.56 11.76
CA GLU A 123 -5.45 2.83 11.37
C GLU A 123 -4.47 2.03 12.22
N THR A 124 -4.66 2.01 13.54
CA THR A 124 -3.85 1.22 14.45
C THR A 124 -3.96 -0.27 14.15
N TYR A 125 -5.17 -0.75 13.83
CA TYR A 125 -5.38 -2.14 13.42
C TYR A 125 -4.59 -2.49 12.16
N ILE A 126 -4.60 -1.61 11.15
CA ILE A 126 -3.90 -1.83 9.88
C ILE A 126 -2.39 -1.87 10.10
N ARG A 127 -1.82 -0.85 10.75
CA ARG A 127 -0.37 -0.75 11.03
C ARG A 127 0.16 -1.98 11.79
N LYS A 128 -0.57 -2.47 12.77
CA LYS A 128 -0.18 -3.64 13.58
C LYS A 128 -0.50 -5.00 12.94
N SER A 129 -1.19 -5.05 11.81
CA SER A 129 -1.65 -6.30 11.19
C SER A 129 -0.51 -7.24 10.81
N GLY A 130 0.59 -6.70 10.25
CA GLY A 130 1.78 -7.47 9.91
C GLY A 130 2.41 -8.14 11.13
N GLY A 131 2.64 -7.38 12.20
CA GLY A 131 3.20 -7.87 13.46
C GLY A 131 2.38 -8.99 14.06
N ARG A 132 1.06 -8.82 14.14
CA ARG A 132 0.14 -9.86 14.67
C ARG A 132 0.18 -11.17 13.87
N ILE A 133 0.37 -11.10 12.55
CA ILE A 133 0.51 -12.29 11.71
C ILE A 133 1.85 -12.98 12.01
N ILE A 134 2.92 -12.20 12.12
CA ILE A 134 4.27 -12.72 12.44
C ILE A 134 4.29 -13.39 13.81
N GLU A 135 3.69 -12.79 14.83
CA GLU A 135 3.60 -13.37 16.18
C GLU A 135 2.91 -14.73 16.18
N ARG A 136 1.86 -14.90 15.36
CA ARG A 136 1.07 -16.14 15.32
C ARG A 136 1.63 -17.20 14.39
N LYS A 137 2.32 -16.80 13.34
CA LYS A 137 2.70 -17.68 12.22
C LYS A 137 4.19 -17.70 11.94
N GLY A 138 4.97 -16.86 12.59
CA GLY A 138 6.42 -16.73 12.41
C GLY A 138 6.82 -15.86 11.21
N ALA A 139 5.95 -15.69 10.22
CA ALA A 139 6.22 -14.87 9.03
C ALA A 139 4.93 -14.41 8.34
N THR A 140 5.04 -13.42 7.45
CA THR A 140 3.97 -12.96 6.56
C THR A 140 4.42 -13.10 5.10
N PHE A 141 3.63 -13.78 4.26
CA PHE A 141 3.99 -14.02 2.85
C PHE A 141 2.78 -14.18 1.91
N TYR A 142 1.67 -14.80 2.31
CA TYR A 142 0.55 -15.06 1.38
C TYR A 142 -0.09 -13.78 0.83
N ALA A 143 -0.45 -12.86 1.71
CA ALA A 143 -1.07 -11.60 1.30
C ALA A 143 -0.08 -10.72 0.52
N VAL A 144 1.20 -10.74 0.88
CA VAL A 144 2.26 -10.06 0.12
C VAL A 144 2.35 -10.64 -1.28
N ALA A 145 2.38 -11.97 -1.43
CA ALA A 145 2.43 -12.63 -2.73
C ALA A 145 1.23 -12.26 -3.62
N ILE A 146 0.02 -12.23 -3.05
CA ILE A 146 -1.20 -11.83 -3.78
C ILE A 146 -1.11 -10.35 -4.20
N SER A 147 -0.59 -9.46 -3.35
CA SER A 147 -0.40 -8.05 -3.68
C SER A 147 0.60 -7.87 -4.84
N VAL A 148 1.71 -8.59 -4.83
CA VAL A 148 2.69 -8.60 -5.94
C VAL A 148 2.05 -9.13 -7.23
N CYS A 149 1.29 -10.22 -7.15
CA CYS A 149 0.55 -10.74 -8.30
C CYS A 149 -0.44 -9.70 -8.85
N HIS A 150 -1.08 -8.91 -7.98
CA HIS A 150 -1.99 -7.85 -8.42
C HIS A 150 -1.23 -6.74 -9.15
N ILE A 151 -0.10 -6.27 -8.64
CA ILE A 151 0.77 -5.30 -9.33
C ILE A 151 1.17 -5.85 -10.71
N CYS A 152 1.66 -7.08 -10.78
CA CYS A 152 2.04 -7.71 -12.04
C CYS A 152 0.88 -7.77 -13.03
N LYS A 153 -0.32 -8.17 -12.59
CA LYS A 153 -1.52 -8.20 -13.44
C LYS A 153 -1.86 -6.83 -14.00
N CYS A 154 -1.78 -5.78 -13.20
CA CYS A 154 -2.02 -4.41 -13.66
C CYS A 154 -0.98 -3.98 -14.70
N LEU A 155 0.31 -4.23 -14.46
CA LEU A 155 1.39 -3.93 -15.40
C LEU A 155 1.22 -4.65 -16.75
N PHE A 156 0.76 -5.90 -16.73
CA PHE A 156 0.57 -6.68 -17.96
C PHE A 156 -0.80 -6.46 -18.64
N SER A 157 -1.73 -5.78 -17.99
CA SER A 157 -3.07 -5.54 -18.54
C SER A 157 -3.09 -4.56 -19.71
N GLY A 158 -2.07 -3.69 -19.79
CA GLY A 158 -2.06 -2.58 -20.75
C GLY A 158 -3.11 -1.50 -20.47
N ILE A 159 -3.73 -1.54 -19.31
CA ILE A 159 -4.75 -0.56 -18.85
C ILE A 159 -4.15 0.26 -17.72
N ASP A 160 -4.25 1.58 -17.80
CA ASP A 160 -3.82 2.47 -16.74
C ASP A 160 -4.61 2.20 -15.45
N THR A 161 -3.88 1.98 -14.37
CA THR A 161 -4.45 1.61 -13.07
C THR A 161 -3.75 2.41 -11.98
N THR A 162 -4.53 2.96 -11.06
CA THR A 162 -4.01 3.65 -9.86
C THR A 162 -3.85 2.66 -8.72
N MET A 163 -2.67 2.65 -8.10
CA MET A 163 -2.36 1.79 -6.95
C MET A 163 -1.50 2.56 -5.94
N THR A 164 -1.68 2.28 -4.65
CA THR A 164 -0.84 2.84 -3.58
C THR A 164 0.50 2.10 -3.50
N VAL A 165 1.37 2.36 -4.45
CA VAL A 165 2.72 1.79 -4.54
C VAL A 165 3.76 2.85 -4.22
N SER A 166 4.92 2.42 -3.74
CA SER A 166 6.00 3.35 -3.40
C SER A 166 6.74 3.80 -4.66
N SER A 167 6.78 5.09 -4.88
CA SER A 167 7.49 5.75 -5.99
C SER A 167 8.24 6.99 -5.52
N MET A 168 9.20 7.46 -6.34
CA MET A 168 9.96 8.68 -6.04
C MET A 168 9.03 9.90 -6.08
N MET A 169 9.14 10.76 -5.07
CA MET A 169 8.42 12.03 -4.97
C MET A 169 9.28 13.15 -5.53
N HIS A 170 8.64 14.04 -6.30
CA HIS A 170 9.26 15.17 -6.98
C HIS A 170 8.57 16.50 -6.66
N GLY A 171 8.18 16.69 -5.43
CA GLY A 171 7.50 17.90 -4.96
C GLY A 171 6.00 17.74 -4.73
N GLU A 172 5.43 16.57 -5.04
CA GLU A 172 4.04 16.26 -4.70
C GLU A 172 3.82 16.39 -3.20
N TYR A 173 2.73 17.05 -2.81
CA TYR A 173 2.41 17.37 -1.40
C TYR A 173 3.50 18.17 -0.66
N GLY A 174 4.41 18.84 -1.39
CA GLY A 174 5.56 19.53 -0.81
C GLY A 174 6.66 18.61 -0.30
N ILE A 175 6.65 17.35 -0.72
CA ILE A 175 7.61 16.31 -0.35
C ILE A 175 8.49 15.98 -1.57
N ASP A 176 9.81 15.94 -1.37
CA ASP A 176 10.77 15.71 -2.44
C ASP A 176 11.87 14.74 -1.97
N ASP A 177 12.51 14.07 -2.94
CA ASP A 177 13.65 13.17 -2.73
C ASP A 177 13.44 12.05 -1.70
N VAL A 178 12.26 11.43 -1.74
CA VAL A 178 11.90 10.27 -0.91
C VAL A 178 10.94 9.36 -1.69
N CYS A 179 10.90 8.07 -1.37
CA CYS A 179 9.89 7.17 -1.90
C CYS A 179 8.76 6.98 -0.90
N LEU A 180 7.53 7.20 -1.34
CA LEU A 180 6.30 7.05 -0.57
C LEU A 180 5.18 6.51 -1.47
N SER A 181 4.12 6.04 -0.85
CA SER A 181 2.87 5.62 -1.51
C SER A 181 1.85 6.76 -1.47
N THR A 182 1.29 7.11 -2.63
CA THR A 182 0.28 8.17 -2.79
C THR A 182 -0.88 7.69 -3.66
#